data_fe0820d17a0b5c0b856e2e72accce363
#
_entry.id   fe0820d17a0b5c0b856e2e72accce363
#
_cell.length_a   1.000
_cell.length_b   1.000
_cell.length_c   1.000
_cell.angle_alpha   90.00
_cell.angle_beta   90.00
_cell.angle_gamma   90.00
#
_symmetry.space_group_name_H-M   'P 1'
#
loop_
_entity.id
_entity.type
_entity.pdbx_description
1 polymer ?
#
loop_
_entity_poly.entity_id
_entity_poly.type
_entity_poly.pdbx_seq_one_letter_code
_entity_poly.pdbx_strand_id
1 'polypeptide(L)'
;MSVQPLLDAAGRRRSPATMPGFRAGIAPRNKGQSYPADPPTVDEIVAVMRQAGHDRHGHRLSALVVVLWRAGLRIHEALSLTETDLDGRRGSILVRHGKNDRRREVGMDACGWSAIEPWLADRVGLPVGPLFCVIDGPTRGRAWSDSAARVELRHLALNAGVRRRFAPHQLRHAHAVELMHEGIPLPLIQRQLGHSHLSTTGTYLEGINNEEIISTVHARRPPMMHASAGLAL
;
A
#
# COMPACT_ATOMS: atom_id res chain seq x y z
N MET A 1 10.30 -10.23 36.43
CA MET A 1 10.81 -9.12 35.60
C MET A 1 12.27 -9.41 35.27
N SER A 2 12.61 -9.71 34.01
CA SER A 2 14.00 -9.95 33.62
C SER A 2 14.72 -8.60 33.54
N VAL A 3 15.74 -8.43 34.38
CA VAL A 3 16.60 -7.25 34.38
C VAL A 3 17.45 -7.33 33.09
N GLN A 4 17.23 -6.43 32.16
CA GLN A 4 18.08 -6.36 30.99
C GLN A 4 19.48 -5.83 31.37
N PRO A 5 20.54 -6.46 30.87
CA PRO A 5 21.90 -6.04 31.21
C PRO A 5 22.16 -4.64 30.62
N LEU A 6 22.75 -3.77 31.47
CA LEU A 6 23.14 -2.40 31.10
C LEU A 6 24.29 -2.35 30.08
N LEU A 7 24.97 -3.49 29.89
CA LEU A 7 26.11 -3.63 28.98
C LEU A 7 25.70 -4.54 27.78
N ASP A 8 26.29 -4.28 26.63
CA ASP A 8 26.16 -5.17 25.44
C ASP A 8 27.13 -6.37 25.57
N ALA A 9 27.09 -7.27 24.59
CA ALA A 9 27.97 -8.46 24.58
C ALA A 9 29.49 -8.11 24.51
N ALA A 10 29.84 -6.88 24.14
CA ALA A 10 31.20 -6.38 24.07
C ALA A 10 31.59 -5.56 25.33
N GLY A 11 30.79 -5.58 26.40
CA GLY A 11 31.03 -4.87 27.65
C GLY A 11 30.84 -3.35 27.60
N ARG A 12 30.22 -2.81 26.53
CA ARG A 12 29.96 -1.37 26.39
C ARG A 12 28.58 -1.02 26.93
N ARG A 13 28.45 0.18 27.50
CA ARG A 13 27.14 0.68 27.94
C ARG A 13 26.16 0.74 26.79
N ARG A 14 24.98 0.13 26.99
CA ARG A 14 23.87 0.25 26.05
C ARG A 14 23.36 1.69 25.99
N SER A 15 23.04 2.15 24.80
CA SER A 15 22.33 3.43 24.65
C SER A 15 20.99 3.37 25.38
N PRO A 16 20.59 4.42 26.11
CA PRO A 16 19.26 4.49 26.73
C PRO A 16 18.13 4.22 25.73
N ALA A 17 18.31 4.61 24.47
CA ALA A 17 17.33 4.40 23.39
C ALA A 17 17.09 2.91 23.05
N THR A 18 18.00 2.01 23.45
CA THR A 18 17.85 0.56 23.27
C THR A 18 17.22 -0.14 24.46
N MET A 19 16.97 0.61 25.54
CA MET A 19 16.37 0.04 26.75
C MET A 19 14.85 -0.02 26.62
N PRO A 20 14.20 -1.11 27.08
CA PRO A 20 12.75 -1.21 27.11
C PRO A 20 12.14 -0.04 27.88
N GLY A 21 11.08 0.54 27.31
CA GLY A 21 10.37 1.64 27.96
C GLY A 21 11.04 3.02 27.83
N PHE A 22 12.18 3.16 27.16
CA PHE A 22 12.84 4.47 26.96
C PHE A 22 11.89 5.53 26.36
N ARG A 23 10.99 5.08 25.47
CA ARG A 23 9.96 5.95 24.85
C ARG A 23 8.56 5.76 25.45
N ALA A 24 8.45 5.00 26.55
CA ALA A 24 7.16 4.80 27.22
C ALA A 24 6.66 6.15 27.76
N GLY A 25 5.44 6.52 27.40
CA GLY A 25 4.82 7.78 27.80
C GLY A 25 5.23 9.01 26.95
N ILE A 26 6.23 8.91 26.08
CA ILE A 26 6.60 10.00 25.18
C ILE A 26 5.66 9.96 23.97
N ALA A 27 4.81 10.97 23.84
CA ALA A 27 3.97 11.10 22.66
C ALA A 27 4.81 11.35 21.40
N PRO A 28 4.46 10.79 20.24
CA PRO A 28 5.09 11.14 18.98
C PRO A 28 5.05 12.66 18.75
N ARG A 29 6.11 13.23 18.17
CA ARG A 29 6.20 14.69 17.91
C ARG A 29 5.03 15.26 17.11
N ASN A 30 4.38 14.42 16.32
CA ASN A 30 3.21 14.76 15.49
C ASN A 30 1.88 14.29 16.09
N LYS A 31 1.83 13.96 17.39
CA LYS A 31 0.58 13.58 18.06
C LYS A 31 -0.40 14.76 18.01
N GLY A 32 -1.59 14.52 17.44
CA GLY A 32 -2.63 15.53 17.31
C GLY A 32 -2.50 16.43 16.06
N GLN A 33 -1.48 16.25 15.23
CA GLN A 33 -1.38 16.91 13.95
C GLN A 33 -2.05 16.04 12.88
N SER A 34 -3.06 16.61 12.21
CA SER A 34 -3.68 16.05 11.01
C SER A 34 -3.06 16.73 9.79
N TYR A 35 -2.49 15.95 8.89
CA TYR A 35 -1.99 16.46 7.62
C TYR A 35 -3.00 16.07 6.54
N PRO A 36 -3.37 16.98 5.63
CA PRO A 36 -4.19 16.62 4.49
C PRO A 36 -3.54 15.48 3.72
N ALA A 37 -4.37 14.61 3.19
CA ALA A 37 -3.90 13.52 2.36
C ALA A 37 -3.31 14.11 1.07
N ASP A 38 -2.05 13.82 0.81
CA ASP A 38 -1.33 14.25 -0.40
C ASP A 38 -0.66 13.01 -1.02
N PRO A 39 -1.44 12.09 -1.64
CA PRO A 39 -0.89 10.92 -2.29
C PRO A 39 -0.09 11.33 -3.53
N PRO A 40 0.92 10.53 -3.92
CA PRO A 40 1.64 10.75 -5.16
C PRO A 40 0.68 10.64 -6.35
N THR A 41 0.92 11.44 -7.37
CA THR A 41 0.19 11.35 -8.64
C THR A 41 0.62 10.12 -9.42
N VAL A 42 -0.19 9.72 -10.40
CA VAL A 42 0.14 8.60 -11.31
C VAL A 42 1.48 8.85 -12.00
N ASP A 43 1.74 10.08 -12.48
CA ASP A 43 2.99 10.43 -13.14
C ASP A 43 4.19 10.29 -12.20
N GLU A 44 4.06 10.70 -10.94
CA GLU A 44 5.10 10.53 -9.93
C GLU A 44 5.36 9.05 -9.64
N ILE A 45 4.31 8.22 -9.54
CA ILE A 45 4.46 6.77 -9.32
C ILE A 45 5.16 6.13 -10.52
N VAL A 46 4.75 6.46 -11.73
CA VAL A 46 5.38 5.98 -12.97
C VAL A 46 6.84 6.42 -13.07
N ALA A 47 7.16 7.68 -12.71
CA ALA A 47 8.53 8.17 -12.67
C ALA A 47 9.41 7.36 -11.69
N VAL A 48 8.87 7.04 -10.50
CA VAL A 48 9.55 6.18 -9.52
C VAL A 48 9.78 4.78 -10.08
N MET A 49 8.78 4.18 -10.74
CA MET A 49 8.94 2.86 -11.34
C MET A 49 10.01 2.84 -12.45
N ARG A 50 10.05 3.88 -13.29
CA ARG A 50 11.10 4.02 -14.32
C ARG A 50 12.50 4.17 -13.72
N GLN A 51 12.60 4.89 -12.60
CA GLN A 51 13.88 5.07 -11.88
C GLN A 51 14.39 3.78 -11.25
N ALA A 52 13.53 2.79 -11.00
CA ALA A 52 13.93 1.50 -10.45
C ALA A 52 14.88 0.72 -11.37
N GLY A 53 14.80 0.97 -12.69
CA GLY A 53 15.61 0.26 -13.67
C GLY A 53 15.08 -1.14 -14.01
N HIS A 54 15.90 -1.89 -14.77
CA HIS A 54 15.50 -3.18 -15.35
C HIS A 54 16.32 -4.37 -14.81
N ASP A 55 17.08 -4.17 -13.75
CA ASP A 55 17.74 -5.27 -13.05
C ASP A 55 16.79 -5.94 -12.04
N ARG A 56 17.23 -7.03 -11.44
CA ARG A 56 16.41 -7.77 -10.45
C ARG A 56 15.95 -6.92 -9.28
N HIS A 57 16.78 -5.99 -8.82
CA HIS A 57 16.42 -5.08 -7.73
C HIS A 57 15.35 -4.10 -8.18
N GLY A 58 15.49 -3.56 -9.40
CA GLY A 58 14.51 -2.70 -10.04
C GLY A 58 13.18 -3.39 -10.27
N HIS A 59 13.19 -4.61 -10.82
CA HIS A 59 11.98 -5.41 -11.02
C HIS A 59 11.25 -5.68 -9.69
N ARG A 60 11.99 -6.05 -8.61
CA ARG A 60 11.41 -6.23 -7.28
C ARG A 60 10.78 -4.95 -6.74
N LEU A 61 11.48 -3.82 -6.86
CA LEU A 61 10.99 -2.52 -6.40
C LEU A 61 9.75 -2.08 -7.17
N SER A 62 9.77 -2.17 -8.50
CA SER A 62 8.62 -1.86 -9.35
C SER A 62 7.42 -2.74 -9.04
N ALA A 63 7.63 -4.05 -8.88
CA ALA A 63 6.58 -4.98 -8.50
C ALA A 63 5.98 -4.65 -7.13
N LEU A 64 6.82 -4.28 -6.15
CA LEU A 64 6.33 -3.86 -4.83
C LEU A 64 5.49 -2.58 -4.94
N VAL A 65 5.95 -1.56 -5.70
CA VAL A 65 5.18 -0.33 -5.95
C VAL A 65 3.82 -0.67 -6.55
N VAL A 66 3.79 -1.54 -7.57
CA VAL A 66 2.55 -1.95 -8.25
C VAL A 66 1.59 -2.64 -7.30
N VAL A 67 2.04 -3.60 -6.50
CA VAL A 67 1.17 -4.32 -5.56
C VAL A 67 0.61 -3.38 -4.48
N LEU A 68 1.40 -2.42 -4.01
CA LEU A 68 0.94 -1.42 -3.06
C LEU A 68 -0.05 -0.43 -3.68
N TRP A 69 0.14 -0.09 -4.95
CA TRP A 69 -0.66 0.89 -5.68
C TRP A 69 -1.87 0.26 -6.38
N ARG A 70 -1.70 -0.79 -7.23
CA ARG A 70 -2.82 -1.34 -8.04
C ARG A 70 -3.66 -2.39 -7.31
N ALA A 71 -3.12 -3.07 -6.30
CA ALA A 71 -3.91 -3.94 -5.42
C ALA A 71 -4.24 -3.29 -4.07
N GLY A 72 -3.64 -2.15 -3.75
CA GLY A 72 -3.91 -1.39 -2.53
C GLY A 72 -3.50 -2.11 -1.25
N LEU A 73 -2.47 -2.96 -1.27
CA LEU A 73 -2.01 -3.71 -0.11
C LEU A 73 -1.29 -2.83 0.91
N ARG A 74 -1.32 -3.24 2.18
CA ARG A 74 -0.38 -2.70 3.18
C ARG A 74 1.00 -3.30 2.97
N ILE A 75 2.07 -2.57 3.34
CA ILE A 75 3.44 -3.05 3.13
C ILE A 75 3.67 -4.44 3.73
N HIS A 76 3.25 -4.69 4.98
CA HIS A 76 3.42 -5.99 5.60
C HIS A 76 2.58 -7.09 4.93
N GLU A 77 1.39 -6.76 4.39
CA GLU A 77 0.57 -7.69 3.61
C GLU A 77 1.31 -8.07 2.32
N ALA A 78 1.85 -7.07 1.59
CA ALA A 78 2.61 -7.29 0.36
C ALA A 78 3.87 -8.13 0.61
N LEU A 79 4.64 -7.82 1.65
CA LEU A 79 5.88 -8.54 1.99
C LEU A 79 5.63 -9.95 2.54
N SER A 80 4.41 -10.26 2.98
CA SER A 80 4.00 -11.59 3.44
C SER A 80 3.47 -12.48 2.31
N LEU A 81 3.28 -11.94 1.09
CA LEU A 81 2.81 -12.73 -0.04
C LEU A 81 3.80 -13.82 -0.41
N THR A 82 3.26 -14.92 -0.87
CA THR A 82 3.97 -16.00 -1.56
C THR A 82 3.47 -16.10 -3.01
N GLU A 83 4.17 -16.83 -3.85
CA GLU A 83 3.76 -17.05 -5.25
C GLU A 83 2.37 -17.70 -5.34
N THR A 84 2.05 -18.59 -4.38
CA THR A 84 0.75 -19.29 -4.32
C THR A 84 -0.43 -18.39 -3.93
N ASP A 85 -0.17 -17.16 -3.54
CA ASP A 85 -1.21 -16.18 -3.22
C ASP A 85 -1.67 -15.39 -4.45
N LEU A 86 -1.00 -15.58 -5.58
CA LEU A 86 -1.28 -14.89 -6.83
C LEU A 86 -2.12 -15.77 -7.76
N ASP A 87 -3.27 -15.27 -8.23
CA ASP A 87 -4.07 -15.90 -9.27
C ASP A 87 -4.24 -14.93 -10.44
N GLY A 88 -3.28 -14.96 -11.37
CA GLY A 88 -3.30 -14.10 -12.55
C GLY A 88 -4.46 -14.37 -13.51
N ARG A 89 -5.05 -15.59 -13.50
CA ARG A 89 -6.20 -15.91 -14.34
C ARG A 89 -7.48 -15.23 -13.84
N ARG A 90 -7.64 -15.15 -12.52
CA ARG A 90 -8.76 -14.48 -11.86
C ARG A 90 -8.50 -13.00 -11.62
N GLY A 91 -7.26 -12.53 -11.81
CA GLY A 91 -6.86 -11.17 -11.49
C GLY A 91 -6.86 -10.90 -9.99
N SER A 92 -6.62 -11.91 -9.14
CA SER A 92 -6.78 -11.78 -7.70
C SER A 92 -5.51 -12.12 -6.92
N ILE A 93 -5.39 -11.51 -5.74
CA ILE A 93 -4.32 -11.72 -4.76
C ILE A 93 -4.94 -12.10 -3.42
N LEU A 94 -4.48 -13.18 -2.82
CA LEU A 94 -4.92 -13.66 -1.52
C LEU A 94 -4.09 -13.03 -0.41
N VAL A 95 -4.70 -12.18 0.40
CA VAL A 95 -4.12 -11.66 1.64
C VAL A 95 -4.48 -12.58 2.79
N ARG A 96 -3.51 -13.38 3.26
CA ARG A 96 -3.73 -14.37 4.33
C ARG A 96 -3.91 -13.70 5.70
N HIS A 97 -3.05 -12.73 6.01
CA HIS A 97 -2.98 -12.05 7.31
C HIS A 97 -3.19 -10.54 7.15
N GLY A 98 -4.45 -10.11 7.10
CA GLY A 98 -4.81 -8.70 7.10
C GLY A 98 -4.90 -8.12 8.52
N LYS A 99 -5.36 -6.86 8.66
CA LYS A 99 -5.63 -6.26 9.98
C LYS A 99 -6.60 -7.15 10.77
N ASN A 100 -6.27 -7.45 12.03
CA ASN A 100 -6.98 -8.39 12.90
C ASN A 100 -6.99 -9.84 12.37
N ASP A 101 -5.93 -10.23 11.67
CA ASP A 101 -5.72 -11.57 11.11
C ASP A 101 -6.85 -12.03 10.14
N ARG A 102 -7.53 -11.08 9.50
CA ARG A 102 -8.60 -11.39 8.56
C ARG A 102 -8.06 -11.69 7.17
N ARG A 103 -8.34 -12.90 6.70
CA ARG A 103 -8.10 -13.31 5.32
C ARG A 103 -9.06 -12.57 4.39
N ARG A 104 -8.55 -12.08 3.25
CA ARG A 104 -9.35 -11.52 2.17
C ARG A 104 -8.69 -11.72 0.81
N GLU A 105 -9.49 -11.69 -0.22
CA GLU A 105 -9.04 -11.66 -1.60
C GLU A 105 -9.24 -10.25 -2.15
N VAL A 106 -8.26 -9.75 -2.90
CA VAL A 106 -8.27 -8.42 -3.52
C VAL A 106 -8.04 -8.54 -5.01
N GLY A 107 -8.61 -7.63 -5.79
CA GLY A 107 -8.37 -7.54 -7.23
C GLY A 107 -7.11 -6.75 -7.55
N MET A 108 -6.50 -7.06 -8.69
CA MET A 108 -5.50 -6.23 -9.36
C MET A 108 -5.77 -6.25 -10.87
N ASP A 109 -5.69 -5.09 -11.51
CA ASP A 109 -6.00 -4.94 -12.92
C ASP A 109 -4.91 -5.51 -13.85
N ALA A 110 -5.22 -5.60 -15.15
CA ALA A 110 -4.31 -6.14 -16.15
C ALA A 110 -2.98 -5.37 -16.24
N CYS A 111 -2.99 -4.04 -16.07
CA CYS A 111 -1.77 -3.24 -16.03
C CYS A 111 -0.88 -3.62 -14.86
N GLY A 112 -1.46 -3.83 -13.69
CA GLY A 112 -0.74 -4.31 -12.51
C GLY A 112 -0.13 -5.69 -12.74
N TRP A 113 -0.88 -6.61 -13.33
CA TRP A 113 -0.38 -7.95 -13.65
C TRP A 113 0.78 -7.90 -14.64
N SER A 114 0.66 -7.18 -15.75
CA SER A 114 1.76 -7.01 -16.72
C SER A 114 3.00 -6.37 -16.09
N ALA A 115 2.81 -5.41 -15.20
CA ALA A 115 3.93 -4.71 -14.56
C ALA A 115 4.71 -5.55 -13.54
N ILE A 116 4.11 -6.61 -12.96
CA ILE A 116 4.82 -7.51 -12.04
C ILE A 116 5.49 -8.70 -12.75
N GLU A 117 5.16 -8.98 -14.01
CA GLU A 117 5.71 -10.12 -14.78
C GLU A 117 7.24 -10.19 -14.76
N PRO A 118 8.01 -9.09 -14.98
CA PRO A 118 9.47 -9.14 -14.93
C PRO A 118 10.00 -9.63 -13.60
N TRP A 119 9.39 -9.20 -12.49
CA TRP A 119 9.75 -9.70 -11.17
C TRP A 119 9.38 -11.17 -10.98
N LEU A 120 8.23 -11.62 -11.45
CA LEU A 120 7.83 -13.02 -11.36
C LEU A 120 8.80 -13.93 -12.14
N ALA A 121 9.28 -13.48 -13.30
CA ALA A 121 10.29 -14.19 -14.07
C ALA A 121 11.63 -14.30 -13.30
N ASP A 122 12.09 -13.22 -12.69
CA ASP A 122 13.30 -13.23 -11.86
C ASP A 122 13.13 -14.05 -10.58
N ARG A 123 11.92 -14.07 -10.01
CA ARG A 123 11.60 -14.76 -8.76
C ARG A 123 11.77 -16.28 -8.86
N VAL A 124 11.49 -16.86 -10.02
CA VAL A 124 11.67 -18.31 -10.28
C VAL A 124 13.12 -18.76 -10.02
N GLY A 125 14.10 -17.90 -10.26
CA GLY A 125 15.52 -18.18 -10.02
C GLY A 125 15.97 -18.02 -8.55
N LEU A 126 15.04 -17.75 -7.62
CA LEU A 126 15.34 -17.55 -6.20
C LEU A 126 14.76 -18.70 -5.36
N PRO A 127 15.27 -18.92 -4.12
CA PRO A 127 14.74 -19.95 -3.24
C PRO A 127 13.23 -19.79 -3.00
N VAL A 128 12.51 -20.91 -2.93
CA VAL A 128 11.07 -20.93 -2.61
C VAL A 128 10.82 -20.22 -1.27
N GLY A 129 9.83 -19.32 -1.23
CA GLY A 129 9.53 -18.55 -0.02
C GLY A 129 8.69 -17.30 -0.31
N PRO A 130 8.91 -16.20 0.42
CA PRO A 130 8.19 -14.95 0.23
C PRO A 130 8.33 -14.43 -1.20
N LEU A 131 7.24 -13.87 -1.75
CA LEU A 131 7.24 -13.24 -3.08
C LEU A 131 8.31 -12.14 -3.16
N PHE A 132 8.34 -11.27 -2.16
CA PHE A 132 9.35 -10.22 -2.02
C PHE A 132 10.43 -10.67 -1.03
N CYS A 133 11.56 -11.09 -1.55
CA CYS A 133 12.65 -11.64 -0.75
C CYS A 133 13.95 -10.86 -0.96
N VAL A 134 14.93 -11.17 -0.12
CA VAL A 134 16.32 -10.72 -0.29
C VAL A 134 16.90 -11.43 -1.52
N ILE A 135 17.46 -10.66 -2.45
CA ILE A 135 17.95 -11.18 -3.74
C ILE A 135 19.37 -11.76 -3.63
N ASP A 136 20.24 -11.08 -2.88
CA ASP A 136 21.67 -11.36 -2.82
C ASP A 136 22.17 -11.56 -1.40
N GLY A 137 23.42 -12.08 -1.31
CA GLY A 137 24.11 -12.28 -0.06
C GLY A 137 23.67 -13.54 0.72
N PRO A 138 24.17 -13.70 1.96
CA PRO A 138 23.97 -14.92 2.76
C PRO A 138 22.51 -15.12 3.23
N THR A 139 21.67 -14.10 3.10
CA THR A 139 20.24 -14.16 3.47
C THR A 139 19.31 -14.25 2.27
N ARG A 140 19.84 -14.54 1.07
CA ARG A 140 19.09 -14.71 -0.17
C ARG A 140 17.89 -15.64 0.03
N GLY A 141 16.73 -15.24 -0.47
CA GLY A 141 15.47 -15.97 -0.35
C GLY A 141 14.70 -15.70 0.95
N ARG A 142 15.30 -15.06 1.96
CA ARG A 142 14.57 -14.68 3.18
C ARG A 142 13.63 -13.49 2.92
N ALA A 143 12.61 -13.38 3.76
CA ALA A 143 11.67 -12.26 3.69
C ALA A 143 12.40 -10.91 3.72
N TRP A 144 12.03 -10.03 2.80
CA TRP A 144 12.52 -8.66 2.79
C TRP A 144 11.88 -7.89 3.93
N SER A 145 12.67 -7.16 4.71
CA SER A 145 12.14 -6.47 5.88
C SER A 145 11.37 -5.20 5.50
N ASP A 146 10.32 -4.90 6.25
CA ASP A 146 9.48 -3.71 6.10
C ASP A 146 10.32 -2.41 6.15
N SER A 147 11.26 -2.34 7.07
CA SER A 147 12.16 -1.19 7.23
C SER A 147 13.07 -0.99 6.01
N ALA A 148 13.68 -2.07 5.50
CA ALA A 148 14.54 -2.01 4.32
C ALA A 148 13.74 -1.61 3.08
N ALA A 149 12.57 -2.22 2.85
CA ALA A 149 11.70 -1.87 1.74
C ALA A 149 11.28 -0.38 1.76
N ARG A 150 10.93 0.17 2.93
CA ARG A 150 10.60 1.60 3.07
C ARG A 150 11.79 2.52 2.77
N VAL A 151 12.99 2.12 3.17
CA VAL A 151 14.21 2.90 2.90
C VAL A 151 14.49 2.91 1.41
N GLU A 152 14.43 1.75 0.74
CA GLU A 152 14.67 1.65 -0.70
C GLU A 152 13.62 2.43 -1.51
N LEU A 153 12.33 2.30 -1.18
CA LEU A 153 11.26 3.08 -1.82
C LEU A 153 11.47 4.59 -1.67
N ARG A 154 11.90 5.05 -0.49
CA ARG A 154 12.18 6.47 -0.26
C ARG A 154 13.37 6.96 -1.09
N HIS A 155 14.46 6.18 -1.15
CA HIS A 155 15.63 6.55 -1.96
C HIS A 155 15.28 6.57 -3.45
N LEU A 156 14.50 5.59 -3.91
CA LEU A 156 14.03 5.53 -5.28
C LEU A 156 13.21 6.77 -5.67
N ALA A 157 12.28 7.17 -4.81
CA ALA A 157 11.46 8.36 -5.05
C ALA A 157 12.29 9.67 -5.05
N LEU A 158 13.26 9.79 -4.15
CA LEU A 158 14.19 10.92 -4.16
C LEU A 158 14.99 11.00 -5.46
N ASN A 159 15.51 9.87 -5.93
CA ASN A 159 16.26 9.77 -7.18
C ASN A 159 15.36 10.06 -8.41
N ALA A 160 14.08 9.74 -8.34
CA ALA A 160 13.08 10.09 -9.35
C ALA A 160 12.66 11.58 -9.31
N GLY A 161 13.18 12.37 -8.37
CA GLY A 161 12.83 13.77 -8.21
C GLY A 161 11.48 14.03 -7.56
N VAL A 162 10.86 13.01 -6.95
CA VAL A 162 9.56 13.14 -6.28
C VAL A 162 9.76 13.86 -4.94
N ARG A 163 9.17 15.05 -4.80
CA ARG A 163 9.27 15.87 -3.58
C ARG A 163 8.23 15.50 -2.52
N ARG A 164 7.12 14.89 -2.92
CA ARG A 164 6.08 14.43 -2.01
C ARG A 164 6.56 13.27 -1.16
N ARG A 165 5.88 13.04 -0.04
CA ARG A 165 6.13 11.85 0.77
C ARG A 165 5.74 10.60 -0.02
N PHE A 166 6.73 9.87 -0.49
CA PHE A 166 6.54 8.59 -1.16
C PHE A 166 6.69 7.45 -0.14
N ALA A 167 5.60 6.85 0.25
CA ALA A 167 5.57 5.81 1.26
C ALA A 167 4.49 4.77 0.92
N PRO A 168 4.61 3.53 1.38
CA PRO A 168 3.64 2.46 1.08
C PRO A 168 2.18 2.84 1.35
N HIS A 169 1.95 3.57 2.44
CA HIS A 169 0.59 4.01 2.76
C HIS A 169 0.04 5.05 1.77
N GLN A 170 0.91 5.89 1.21
CA GLN A 170 0.53 6.88 0.21
C GLN A 170 0.17 6.23 -1.15
N LEU A 171 0.87 5.16 -1.54
CA LEU A 171 0.52 4.38 -2.73
C LEU A 171 -0.86 3.73 -2.61
N ARG A 172 -1.14 3.14 -1.46
CA ARG A 172 -2.47 2.60 -1.17
C ARG A 172 -3.54 3.70 -1.10
N HIS A 173 -3.17 4.91 -0.68
CA HIS A 173 -4.07 6.06 -0.69
C HIS A 173 -4.36 6.50 -2.13
N ALA A 174 -3.34 6.60 -2.98
CA ALA A 174 -3.51 6.86 -4.41
C ALA A 174 -4.48 5.86 -5.05
N HIS A 175 -4.33 4.56 -4.77
CA HIS A 175 -5.27 3.53 -5.23
C HIS A 175 -6.72 3.82 -4.82
N ALA A 176 -6.95 4.20 -3.56
CA ALA A 176 -8.31 4.50 -3.09
C ALA A 176 -8.93 5.71 -3.81
N VAL A 177 -8.12 6.76 -4.03
CA VAL A 177 -8.55 7.98 -4.74
C VAL A 177 -8.84 7.68 -6.21
N GLU A 178 -7.98 6.89 -6.88
CA GLU A 178 -8.20 6.47 -8.27
C GLU A 178 -9.50 5.67 -8.43
N LEU A 179 -9.71 4.63 -7.60
CA LEU A 179 -10.95 3.84 -7.64
C LEU A 179 -12.20 4.70 -7.46
N MET A 180 -12.10 5.73 -6.63
CA MET A 180 -13.20 6.66 -6.41
C MET A 180 -13.47 7.52 -7.65
N HIS A 181 -12.42 8.09 -8.27
CA HIS A 181 -12.55 8.85 -9.54
C HIS A 181 -13.05 7.98 -10.70
N GLU A 182 -12.74 6.69 -10.69
CA GLU A 182 -13.29 5.70 -11.62
C GLU A 182 -14.75 5.35 -11.33
N GLY A 183 -15.37 5.91 -10.29
CA GLY A 183 -16.77 5.68 -9.92
C GLY A 183 -17.03 4.34 -9.24
N ILE A 184 -15.99 3.68 -8.71
CA ILE A 184 -16.17 2.41 -7.97
C ILE A 184 -16.93 2.67 -6.66
N PRO A 185 -18.00 1.93 -6.39
CA PRO A 185 -18.80 2.11 -5.17
C PRO A 185 -17.97 1.97 -3.88
N LEU A 186 -18.17 2.90 -2.95
CA LEU A 186 -17.44 2.98 -1.69
C LEU A 186 -17.38 1.66 -0.89
N PRO A 187 -18.44 0.83 -0.81
CA PRO A 187 -18.37 -0.47 -0.15
C PRO A 187 -17.39 -1.45 -0.81
N LEU A 188 -17.23 -1.37 -2.15
CA LEU A 188 -16.24 -2.19 -2.86
C LEU A 188 -14.83 -1.71 -2.58
N ILE A 189 -14.58 -0.39 -2.57
CA ILE A 189 -13.30 0.20 -2.18
C ILE A 189 -12.95 -0.20 -0.75
N GLN A 190 -13.91 -0.11 0.17
CA GLN A 190 -13.72 -0.52 1.56
C GLN A 190 -13.31 -1.99 1.67
N ARG A 191 -13.99 -2.87 0.93
CA ARG A 191 -13.71 -4.31 0.92
C ARG A 191 -12.34 -4.61 0.29
N GLN A 192 -12.01 -3.98 -0.83
CA GLN A 192 -10.70 -4.05 -1.49
C GLN A 192 -9.58 -3.69 -0.51
N LEU A 193 -9.72 -2.59 0.17
CA LEU A 193 -8.75 -2.10 1.14
C LEU A 193 -8.76 -2.89 2.47
N GLY A 194 -9.83 -3.61 2.80
CA GLY A 194 -9.98 -4.30 4.09
C GLY A 194 -10.04 -3.33 5.27
N HIS A 195 -10.86 -2.27 5.13
CA HIS A 195 -11.19 -1.36 6.22
C HIS A 195 -12.39 -1.90 7.00
N SER A 196 -12.25 -2.01 8.32
CA SER A 196 -13.33 -2.49 9.20
C SER A 196 -14.44 -1.47 9.41
N HIS A 197 -14.16 -0.17 9.18
CA HIS A 197 -15.10 0.93 9.36
C HIS A 197 -15.09 1.85 8.14
N LEU A 198 -16.29 2.31 7.73
CA LEU A 198 -16.47 3.28 6.64
C LEU A 198 -15.79 4.62 6.91
N SER A 199 -15.73 5.04 8.18
CA SER A 199 -15.02 6.27 8.58
C SER A 199 -13.53 6.27 8.16
N THR A 200 -12.88 5.13 8.18
CA THR A 200 -11.49 5.02 7.71
C THR A 200 -11.37 5.24 6.20
N THR A 201 -12.36 4.81 5.43
CA THR A 201 -12.40 5.08 3.99
C THR A 201 -12.83 6.53 3.73
N GLY A 202 -13.73 7.07 4.56
CA GLY A 202 -14.19 8.47 4.48
C GLY A 202 -13.05 9.49 4.62
N THR A 203 -12.06 9.23 5.48
CA THR A 203 -10.88 10.10 5.62
C THR A 203 -10.06 10.22 4.33
N TYR A 204 -10.12 9.23 3.44
CA TYR A 204 -9.50 9.31 2.11
C TYR A 204 -10.31 10.17 1.14
N LEU A 205 -11.57 10.46 1.48
CA LEU A 205 -12.53 11.18 0.63
C LEU A 205 -12.66 12.66 0.98
N GLU A 206 -11.97 13.15 2.00
CA GLU A 206 -11.97 14.57 2.41
C GLU A 206 -11.41 15.51 1.33
N GLY A 207 -10.86 14.97 0.23
CA GLY A 207 -10.35 15.71 -0.92
C GLY A 207 -11.33 15.81 -2.10
N ILE A 208 -12.58 15.33 -1.99
CA ILE A 208 -13.56 15.49 -3.07
C ILE A 208 -13.94 16.95 -3.20
N ASN A 209 -13.70 17.54 -4.38
CA ASN A 209 -14.07 18.91 -4.68
C ASN A 209 -15.60 19.04 -4.71
N ASN A 210 -16.12 20.14 -4.15
CA ASN A 210 -17.55 20.46 -4.19
C ASN A 210 -18.12 20.49 -5.61
N GLU A 211 -17.33 20.89 -6.61
CA GLU A 211 -17.72 20.87 -8.01
C GLU A 211 -17.99 19.46 -8.53
N GLU A 212 -17.21 18.47 -8.10
CA GLU A 212 -17.41 17.06 -8.47
C GLU A 212 -18.71 16.53 -7.85
N ILE A 213 -19.01 16.89 -6.60
CA ILE A 213 -20.28 16.55 -5.95
C ILE A 213 -21.45 17.16 -6.70
N ILE A 214 -21.36 18.46 -7.03
CA ILE A 214 -22.41 19.20 -7.73
C ILE A 214 -22.66 18.60 -9.11
N SER A 215 -21.62 18.37 -9.91
CA SER A 215 -21.73 17.81 -11.26
C SER A 215 -22.33 16.40 -11.24
N THR A 216 -21.88 15.55 -10.30
CA THR A 216 -22.39 14.19 -10.13
C THR A 216 -23.87 14.18 -9.75
N VAL A 217 -24.28 15.04 -8.82
CA VAL A 217 -25.68 15.16 -8.39
C VAL A 217 -26.52 15.74 -9.52
N HIS A 218 -26.00 16.72 -10.26
CA HIS A 218 -26.72 17.35 -11.39
C HIS A 218 -26.91 16.37 -12.56
N ALA A 219 -25.98 15.45 -12.78
CA ALA A 219 -26.06 14.41 -13.82
C ALA A 219 -26.95 13.23 -13.44
N ARG A 220 -27.60 13.24 -12.26
CA ARG A 220 -28.50 12.14 -11.84
C ARG A 220 -29.67 12.00 -12.81
N ARG A 221 -29.98 10.76 -13.15
CA ARG A 221 -31.20 10.46 -13.92
C ARG A 221 -32.45 10.70 -13.06
N PRO A 222 -33.56 11.16 -13.67
CA PRO A 222 -34.85 11.22 -12.98
C PRO A 222 -35.20 9.86 -12.35
N PRO A 223 -35.89 9.86 -11.22
CA PRO A 223 -36.35 8.61 -10.60
C PRO A 223 -37.31 7.88 -11.56
N MET A 224 -37.16 6.55 -11.62
CA MET A 224 -38.18 5.75 -12.33
C MET A 224 -39.48 5.82 -11.55
N MET A 225 -40.48 6.48 -12.12
CA MET A 225 -41.82 6.56 -11.55
C MET A 225 -42.74 5.58 -12.25
N HIS A 226 -43.58 4.89 -11.46
CA HIS A 226 -44.69 4.15 -12.04
C HIS A 226 -45.68 5.16 -12.68
N ALA A 227 -46.24 4.79 -13.83
CA ALA A 227 -47.20 5.66 -14.56
C ALA A 227 -48.44 6.10 -13.75
N SER A 228 -48.70 5.43 -12.61
CA SER A 228 -49.78 5.73 -11.69
C SER A 228 -49.43 6.78 -10.63
N ALA A 229 -48.19 7.29 -10.56
CA ALA A 229 -47.77 8.18 -9.48
C ALA A 229 -48.24 9.63 -9.61
N GLY A 230 -48.81 10.06 -10.76
CA GLY A 230 -49.48 11.35 -10.93
C GLY A 230 -48.59 12.60 -10.66
N LEU A 231 -47.28 12.46 -10.53
CA LEU A 231 -46.34 13.58 -10.36
C LEU A 231 -45.87 14.04 -11.75
N ALA A 232 -46.29 15.21 -12.16
CA ALA A 232 -45.63 15.97 -13.21
C ALA A 232 -44.39 16.65 -12.62
N LEU A 233 -43.19 16.31 -13.09
CA LEU A 233 -41.95 17.01 -12.83
C LEU A 233 -41.64 17.95 -13.98
#